data_86f841f8701e19a8eb0b8438891711c9
#
_entry.id   86f841f8701e19a8eb0b8438891711c9
#
_cell.length_a   1.000
_cell.length_b   1.000
_cell.length_c   1.000
_cell.angle_alpha   90.00
_cell.angle_beta   90.00
_cell.angle_gamma   90.00
#
_symmetry.space_group_name_H-M   'P 1'
#
loop_
_entity.id
_entity.type
_entity.pdbx_description
1 polymer ?
#
loop_
_entity_poly.entity_id
_entity_poly.type
_entity_poly.pdbx_seq_one_letter_code
_entity_poly.pdbx_strand_id
1 'polypeptide(L)'
;MNWSFLSARRWVQITQVLAVCLCLLLVVGCGNSPQTNTLVSGNGRITVGTTLKPRTLDPSDAYELASLSLIYNISDRLYTYEPGNTEIKPQLATAFPKVSPDGLIYTIPLRQGVVFHDGTPFNAEAMAFTIRRFIENKGKPAFLLGDIVESAKATSEYELTIKLKKPFAAFPSLLAFAGVCPVSPKAYEIGEGKFNPNIFVGTGPYKLTKFGPDSLQFDVFDKYWGKKPLNQGINVQIFSSGVNLYNAFRKKAVDVAGLSMDPDQVRSLEASAKKGVWQAIPNEGNVVSYLAVNRNQKPVDNPAVRSAIAAMVNRPLMYKRVLYDQAEALYSLIPKSFNDYQPVFQEQYGDGNIQKAKELLIKAGFSKDNPAKVELWYPSGSPTRSLAAIVIKALAKKTMDGLLQFEINTVESTTAFKNIAKGLYPTFLLDWYPDFLDADNYIQPFLSCDKGSLEKGCENGGSQSQGSFYYNPQMNQLIDKQRQEQNPEARKQIFAEIQNILARDIPYIPLWQSKDYIFAQTGMSGVQLDPTQILIYKNLKK
;
A
#
# COMPACT_ATOMS: atom_id res chain seq x y z
N MET A 1 -54.40 -14.59 -70.96
CA MET A 1 -54.85 -15.71 -70.12
C MET A 1 -53.67 -16.37 -69.47
N ASN A 2 -53.61 -16.19 -68.11
CA ASN A 2 -52.90 -17.01 -67.13
C ASN A 2 -51.48 -17.56 -67.35
N TRP A 3 -50.50 -16.72 -67.14
CA TRP A 3 -49.10 -17.19 -66.86
C TRP A 3 -48.39 -16.43 -65.73
N SER A 4 -49.08 -15.78 -64.85
CA SER A 4 -48.48 -14.97 -63.81
C SER A 4 -48.57 -15.52 -62.37
N PHE A 5 -49.21 -16.68 -62.14
CA PHE A 5 -49.40 -17.21 -60.76
C PHE A 5 -48.46 -18.35 -60.33
N LEU A 6 -47.70 -18.95 -61.26
CA LEU A 6 -46.78 -20.05 -60.93
C LEU A 6 -45.36 -19.60 -60.59
N SER A 7 -44.97 -18.38 -60.94
CA SER A 7 -43.64 -17.84 -60.63
C SER A 7 -43.54 -17.33 -59.20
N ALA A 8 -44.61 -16.74 -58.65
CA ALA A 8 -44.61 -16.17 -57.32
C ALA A 8 -44.47 -17.19 -56.17
N ARG A 9 -45.11 -18.39 -56.31
CA ARG A 9 -44.98 -19.45 -55.29
C ARG A 9 -43.59 -20.12 -55.26
N ARG A 10 -42.88 -20.22 -56.36
CA ARG A 10 -41.51 -20.75 -56.42
C ARG A 10 -40.50 -19.73 -55.80
N TRP A 11 -40.71 -18.45 -56.00
CA TRP A 11 -39.86 -17.42 -55.41
C TRP A 11 -40.05 -17.33 -53.87
N VAL A 12 -41.26 -17.47 -53.36
CA VAL A 12 -41.53 -17.50 -51.91
C VAL A 12 -40.93 -18.76 -51.26
N GLN A 13 -40.95 -19.90 -51.90
CA GLN A 13 -40.32 -21.12 -51.37
C GLN A 13 -38.80 -21.05 -51.38
N ILE A 14 -38.16 -20.45 -52.39
CA ILE A 14 -36.71 -20.25 -52.48
C ILE A 14 -36.25 -19.22 -51.42
N THR A 15 -37.00 -18.15 -51.18
CA THR A 15 -36.68 -17.16 -50.12
C THR A 15 -36.88 -17.72 -48.73
N GLN A 16 -37.86 -18.61 -48.50
CA GLN A 16 -38.02 -19.28 -47.19
C GLN A 16 -36.90 -20.32 -46.94
N VAL A 17 -36.45 -21.07 -47.93
CA VAL A 17 -35.32 -22.00 -47.78
C VAL A 17 -34.01 -21.25 -47.58
N LEU A 18 -33.78 -20.13 -48.28
CA LEU A 18 -32.61 -19.28 -48.07
C LEU A 18 -32.61 -18.60 -46.69
N ALA A 19 -33.76 -18.17 -46.19
CA ALA A 19 -33.89 -17.60 -44.86
C ALA A 19 -33.62 -18.64 -43.74
N VAL A 20 -34.09 -19.89 -43.90
CA VAL A 20 -33.84 -20.99 -42.97
C VAL A 20 -32.38 -21.42 -43.01
N CYS A 21 -31.73 -21.45 -44.17
CA CYS A 21 -30.28 -21.73 -44.28
C CYS A 21 -29.44 -20.58 -43.68
N LEU A 22 -29.84 -19.32 -43.81
CA LEU A 22 -29.14 -18.19 -43.21
C LEU A 22 -29.31 -18.16 -41.69
N CYS A 23 -30.46 -18.56 -41.16
CA CYS A 23 -30.67 -18.72 -39.72
C CYS A 23 -29.90 -19.90 -39.14
N LEU A 24 -29.72 -21.01 -39.88
CA LEU A 24 -28.89 -22.13 -39.46
C LEU A 24 -27.38 -21.80 -39.47
N LEU A 25 -26.91 -20.95 -40.36
CA LEU A 25 -25.53 -20.45 -40.37
C LEU A 25 -25.22 -19.47 -39.26
N LEU A 26 -26.23 -18.74 -38.74
CA LEU A 26 -26.06 -17.84 -37.58
C LEU A 26 -26.06 -18.58 -36.23
N VAL A 27 -26.58 -19.80 -36.15
CA VAL A 27 -26.58 -20.61 -34.91
C VAL A 27 -25.25 -21.37 -34.72
N VAL A 28 -24.46 -21.58 -35.77
CA VAL A 28 -23.14 -22.23 -35.68
C VAL A 28 -22.00 -21.24 -35.36
N GLY A 29 -22.27 -19.92 -35.41
CA GLY A 29 -21.28 -18.84 -35.14
C GLY A 29 -21.13 -18.40 -33.69
N CYS A 30 -21.93 -18.89 -32.73
CA CYS A 30 -21.88 -18.52 -31.31
C CYS A 30 -21.28 -19.61 -30.42
N GLY A 31 -20.16 -20.18 -30.81
CA GLY A 31 -19.45 -21.25 -30.12
C GLY A 31 -17.99 -20.96 -29.76
N ASN A 32 -17.52 -19.70 -29.84
CA ASN A 32 -16.25 -19.32 -29.25
C ASN A 32 -16.51 -18.39 -28.05
N SER A 33 -16.90 -18.97 -26.92
CA SER A 33 -16.58 -18.38 -25.63
C SER A 33 -15.06 -18.22 -25.59
N PRO A 34 -14.50 -17.04 -25.20
CA PRO A 34 -13.08 -16.97 -24.96
C PRO A 34 -12.78 -18.07 -23.93
N GLN A 35 -12.01 -19.08 -24.32
CA GLN A 35 -11.40 -19.99 -23.37
C GLN A 35 -10.57 -19.10 -22.46
N THR A 36 -11.12 -18.73 -21.30
CA THR A 36 -10.30 -18.41 -20.14
C THR A 36 -9.42 -19.64 -19.99
N ASN A 37 -8.14 -19.51 -20.36
CA ASN A 37 -7.11 -20.47 -20.01
C ASN A 37 -7.07 -20.52 -18.47
N THR A 38 -7.97 -21.27 -17.88
CA THR A 38 -7.89 -21.69 -16.49
C THR A 38 -6.61 -22.51 -16.44
N LEU A 39 -5.58 -21.92 -15.83
CA LEU A 39 -4.37 -22.64 -15.49
C LEU A 39 -4.82 -23.79 -14.58
N VAL A 40 -4.91 -24.98 -15.15
CA VAL A 40 -5.31 -26.19 -14.42
C VAL A 40 -4.27 -26.37 -13.31
N SER A 41 -4.71 -26.26 -12.07
CA SER A 41 -3.91 -26.54 -10.86
C SER A 41 -3.61 -28.05 -10.80
N GLY A 42 -2.73 -28.52 -11.70
CA GLY A 42 -2.18 -29.86 -11.70
C GLY A 42 -0.72 -29.81 -11.25
N ASN A 43 -0.28 -30.78 -10.46
CA ASN A 43 1.11 -30.95 -10.04
C ASN A 43 1.64 -30.04 -8.92
N GLY A 44 0.88 -29.79 -7.83
CA GLY A 44 1.45 -29.12 -6.64
C GLY A 44 1.74 -27.63 -6.79
N ARG A 45 1.32 -27.00 -7.90
CA ARG A 45 1.34 -25.55 -8.11
C ARG A 45 0.16 -24.90 -7.39
N ILE A 46 0.36 -23.68 -6.91
CA ILE A 46 -0.68 -22.91 -6.21
C ILE A 46 -1.13 -21.76 -7.10
N THR A 47 -2.45 -21.58 -7.20
CA THR A 47 -3.05 -20.46 -7.93
C THR A 47 -3.46 -19.37 -6.95
N VAL A 48 -2.83 -18.20 -7.09
CA VAL A 48 -3.12 -16.99 -6.31
C VAL A 48 -3.97 -16.05 -7.16
N GLY A 49 -5.16 -15.69 -6.68
CA GLY A 49 -6.05 -14.72 -7.31
C GLY A 49 -5.83 -13.32 -6.76
N THR A 50 -5.79 -12.32 -7.64
CA THR A 50 -5.67 -10.90 -7.29
C THR A 50 -6.37 -10.01 -8.31
N THR A 51 -6.72 -8.77 -7.96
CA THR A 51 -7.09 -7.72 -8.93
C THR A 51 -5.95 -6.75 -9.20
N LEU A 52 -4.84 -6.91 -8.49
CA LEU A 52 -3.66 -6.04 -8.61
C LEU A 52 -2.89 -6.41 -9.88
N LYS A 53 -2.94 -5.53 -10.89
CA LYS A 53 -2.24 -5.69 -12.16
C LYS A 53 -0.90 -4.94 -12.11
N PRO A 54 0.25 -5.66 -12.21
CA PRO A 54 1.55 -5.00 -12.20
C PRO A 54 1.75 -4.21 -13.49
N ARG A 55 2.31 -3.01 -13.35
CA ARG A 55 2.73 -2.17 -14.48
C ARG A 55 4.11 -2.60 -15.00
N THR A 56 4.97 -3.00 -14.09
CA THR A 56 6.37 -3.36 -14.34
C THR A 56 6.86 -4.36 -13.30
N LEU A 57 7.80 -5.21 -13.66
CA LEU A 57 8.59 -6.01 -12.73
C LEU A 57 10.05 -5.51 -12.61
N ASP A 58 10.35 -4.35 -13.19
CA ASP A 58 11.64 -3.70 -12.98
C ASP A 58 11.68 -3.00 -11.61
N PRO A 59 12.52 -3.43 -10.66
CA PRO A 59 12.55 -2.87 -9.31
C PRO A 59 12.87 -1.38 -9.28
N SER A 60 13.68 -0.89 -10.23
CA SER A 60 14.05 0.54 -10.29
C SER A 60 12.91 1.45 -10.75
N ASP A 61 11.80 0.89 -11.27
CA ASP A 61 10.61 1.66 -11.67
C ASP A 61 9.32 1.21 -10.96
N ALA A 62 9.34 0.08 -10.25
CA ALA A 62 8.20 -0.43 -9.52
C ALA A 62 7.95 0.37 -8.23
N TYR A 63 6.78 1.04 -8.15
CA TYR A 63 6.37 1.80 -6.97
C TYR A 63 4.86 1.69 -6.70
N GLU A 64 4.29 0.57 -7.05
CA GLU A 64 2.90 0.23 -6.75
C GLU A 64 2.83 -1.17 -6.12
N LEU A 65 1.85 -1.37 -5.22
CA LEU A 65 1.66 -2.63 -4.48
C LEU A 65 1.58 -3.85 -5.41
N ALA A 66 0.97 -3.70 -6.59
CA ALA A 66 0.84 -4.78 -7.58
C ALA A 66 2.19 -5.34 -8.03
N SER A 67 3.15 -4.46 -8.36
CA SER A 67 4.49 -4.86 -8.78
C SER A 67 5.34 -5.31 -7.60
N LEU A 68 5.31 -4.55 -6.49
CA LEU A 68 6.14 -4.82 -5.31
C LEU A 68 5.80 -6.16 -4.64
N SER A 69 4.52 -6.55 -4.61
CA SER A 69 4.11 -7.85 -4.06
C SER A 69 4.63 -9.05 -4.85
N LEU A 70 4.77 -8.91 -6.15
CA LEU A 70 5.36 -9.95 -7.00
C LEU A 70 6.89 -9.97 -6.86
N ILE A 71 7.54 -8.79 -6.97
CA ILE A 71 8.98 -8.62 -6.82
C ILE A 71 9.46 -9.19 -5.47
N TYR A 72 8.73 -8.92 -4.39
CA TYR A 72 9.03 -9.45 -3.05
C TYR A 72 9.21 -10.97 -3.05
N ASN A 73 8.35 -11.70 -3.76
CA ASN A 73 8.33 -13.16 -3.77
C ASN A 73 9.35 -13.82 -4.72
N ILE A 74 9.83 -13.08 -5.73
CA ILE A 74 10.82 -13.57 -6.72
C ILE A 74 12.21 -12.98 -6.48
N SER A 75 12.40 -12.22 -5.39
CA SER A 75 13.68 -11.58 -5.03
C SER A 75 14.05 -11.84 -3.57
N ASP A 76 15.29 -11.51 -3.24
CA ASP A 76 15.75 -11.28 -1.88
C ASP A 76 16.20 -9.82 -1.72
N ARG A 77 16.38 -9.38 -0.47
CA ARG A 77 16.85 -8.04 -0.09
C ARG A 77 18.01 -8.16 0.89
N LEU A 78 18.67 -7.06 1.21
CA LEU A 78 19.70 -7.10 2.25
C LEU A 78 19.10 -7.47 3.61
N TYR A 79 17.94 -6.90 3.92
CA TYR A 79 17.16 -7.19 5.13
C TYR A 79 15.73 -7.56 4.76
N THR A 80 15.02 -8.23 5.66
CA THR A 80 13.63 -8.69 5.47
C THR A 80 12.90 -8.71 6.81
N TYR A 81 11.60 -8.91 6.78
CA TYR A 81 10.76 -9.06 7.97
C TYR A 81 10.38 -10.52 8.23
N GLU A 82 9.94 -10.81 9.45
CA GLU A 82 9.21 -12.04 9.77
C GLU A 82 7.71 -11.77 9.86
N PRO A 83 6.86 -12.76 9.53
CA PRO A 83 5.42 -12.61 9.73
C PRO A 83 5.09 -12.22 11.17
N GLY A 84 4.24 -11.20 11.32
CA GLY A 84 3.81 -10.71 12.64
C GLY A 84 4.84 -9.84 13.38
N ASN A 85 5.97 -9.49 12.76
CA ASN A 85 6.98 -8.62 13.38
C ASN A 85 7.41 -7.51 12.40
N THR A 86 7.44 -6.26 12.86
CA THR A 86 7.89 -5.09 12.08
C THR A 86 9.42 -4.88 12.14
N GLU A 87 10.12 -5.65 12.97
CA GLU A 87 11.58 -5.57 13.05
C GLU A 87 12.24 -6.28 11.87
N ILE A 88 13.30 -5.68 11.35
CA ILE A 88 14.08 -6.26 10.25
C ILE A 88 15.07 -7.30 10.76
N LYS A 89 15.40 -8.26 9.90
CA LYS A 89 16.47 -9.24 10.09
C LYS A 89 17.34 -9.36 8.85
N PRO A 90 18.61 -9.79 8.99
CA PRO A 90 19.49 -10.06 7.85
C PRO A 90 18.90 -11.11 6.89
N GLN A 91 19.04 -10.88 5.56
CA GLN A 91 18.69 -11.83 4.50
C GLN A 91 19.89 -12.08 3.57
N LEU A 92 20.17 -11.22 2.59
CA LEU A 92 21.42 -11.27 1.81
C LEU A 92 22.60 -10.64 2.57
N ALA A 93 22.35 -9.71 3.48
CA ALA A 93 23.30 -9.37 4.53
C ALA A 93 23.40 -10.54 5.52
N THR A 94 24.59 -10.74 6.13
CA THR A 94 24.82 -11.77 7.15
C THR A 94 24.71 -11.23 8.58
N ALA A 95 24.75 -9.90 8.75
CA ALA A 95 24.60 -9.19 10.00
C ALA A 95 23.99 -7.79 9.76
N PHE A 96 23.62 -7.09 10.84
CA PHE A 96 23.33 -5.66 10.77
C PHE A 96 24.58 -4.87 10.39
N PRO A 97 24.41 -3.66 9.79
CA PRO A 97 25.56 -2.87 9.35
C PRO A 97 26.40 -2.39 10.54
N LYS A 98 27.71 -2.29 10.33
CA LYS A 98 28.56 -1.46 11.18
C LYS A 98 28.37 -0.02 10.72
N VAL A 99 27.94 0.86 11.64
CA VAL A 99 27.68 2.27 11.36
C VAL A 99 28.79 3.12 11.96
N SER A 100 29.31 4.08 11.17
CA SER A 100 30.29 5.04 11.68
C SER A 100 29.70 5.95 12.77
N PRO A 101 30.53 6.53 13.68
CA PRO A 101 30.03 7.37 14.77
C PRO A 101 29.22 8.59 14.32
N ASP A 102 29.47 9.10 13.12
CA ASP A 102 28.72 10.19 12.49
C ASP A 102 27.42 9.74 11.81
N GLY A 103 27.10 8.44 11.82
CA GLY A 103 25.91 7.86 11.21
C GLY A 103 25.89 7.91 9.68
N LEU A 104 27.03 8.17 9.02
CA LEU A 104 27.07 8.37 7.56
C LEU A 104 27.54 7.15 6.79
N ILE A 105 28.37 6.26 7.37
CA ILE A 105 28.96 5.13 6.67
C ILE A 105 28.38 3.83 7.22
N TYR A 106 27.80 3.04 6.34
CA TYR A 106 27.22 1.72 6.63
C TYR A 106 28.04 0.64 5.95
N THR A 107 28.71 -0.21 6.71
CA THR A 107 29.46 -1.37 6.21
C THR A 107 28.67 -2.65 6.46
N ILE A 108 28.30 -3.35 5.39
CA ILE A 108 27.35 -4.47 5.37
C ILE A 108 28.05 -5.73 4.87
N PRO A 109 28.22 -6.78 5.71
CA PRO A 109 28.75 -8.07 5.27
C PRO A 109 27.66 -8.84 4.49
N LEU A 110 28.05 -9.44 3.36
CA LEU A 110 27.14 -10.11 2.44
C LEU A 110 27.30 -11.64 2.45
N ARG A 111 26.21 -12.32 2.08
CA ARG A 111 26.15 -13.78 1.95
C ARG A 111 26.93 -14.25 0.73
N GLN A 112 27.71 -15.31 0.92
CA GLN A 112 28.48 -15.99 -0.14
C GLN A 112 27.64 -17.12 -0.77
N GLY A 113 28.00 -17.52 -1.99
CA GLY A 113 27.40 -18.65 -2.70
C GLY A 113 25.99 -18.40 -3.25
N VAL A 114 25.51 -17.16 -3.22
CA VAL A 114 24.23 -16.75 -3.83
C VAL A 114 24.43 -16.52 -5.33
N VAL A 115 23.47 -16.97 -6.14
CA VAL A 115 23.47 -16.74 -7.60
C VAL A 115 22.15 -16.14 -8.05
N PHE A 116 22.21 -15.31 -9.08
CA PHE A 116 21.03 -14.80 -9.78
C PHE A 116 20.34 -15.89 -10.60
N HIS A 117 19.11 -15.63 -11.04
CA HIS A 117 18.32 -16.57 -11.87
C HIS A 117 18.99 -16.95 -13.18
N ASP A 118 19.90 -16.13 -13.70
CA ASP A 118 20.72 -16.39 -14.89
C ASP A 118 22.05 -17.11 -14.60
N GLY A 119 22.31 -17.41 -13.33
CA GLY A 119 23.54 -18.07 -12.87
C GLY A 119 24.70 -17.12 -12.57
N THR A 120 24.56 -15.82 -12.78
CA THR A 120 25.58 -14.81 -12.40
C THR A 120 25.75 -14.81 -10.86
N PRO A 121 26.99 -14.74 -10.31
CA PRO A 121 27.22 -14.66 -8.88
C PRO A 121 26.69 -13.33 -8.29
N PHE A 122 26.09 -13.41 -7.10
CA PHE A 122 25.79 -12.23 -6.27
C PHE A 122 27.01 -11.93 -5.38
N ASN A 123 27.42 -10.67 -5.37
CA ASN A 123 28.50 -10.16 -4.53
C ASN A 123 28.30 -8.66 -4.25
N ALA A 124 29.24 -8.02 -3.59
CA ALA A 124 29.13 -6.59 -3.22
C ALA A 124 29.09 -5.66 -4.44
N GLU A 125 29.79 -5.99 -5.54
CA GLU A 125 29.72 -5.18 -6.77
C GLU A 125 28.34 -5.26 -7.43
N ALA A 126 27.72 -6.45 -7.46
CA ALA A 126 26.34 -6.61 -7.97
C ALA A 126 25.31 -5.82 -7.15
N MET A 127 25.50 -5.76 -5.82
CA MET A 127 24.62 -4.94 -4.97
C MET A 127 24.88 -3.44 -5.16
N ALA A 128 26.14 -3.03 -5.26
CA ALA A 128 26.51 -1.63 -5.55
C ALA A 128 25.97 -1.19 -6.93
N PHE A 129 26.06 -2.06 -7.95
CA PHE A 129 25.42 -1.86 -9.25
C PHE A 129 23.92 -1.64 -9.12
N THR A 130 23.22 -2.47 -8.32
CA THR A 130 21.78 -2.36 -8.11
C THR A 130 21.40 -1.03 -7.47
N ILE A 131 22.11 -0.58 -6.44
CA ILE A 131 21.85 0.70 -5.76
C ILE A 131 22.06 1.88 -6.72
N ARG A 132 23.17 1.88 -7.48
CA ARG A 132 23.44 2.91 -8.50
C ARG A 132 22.32 2.92 -9.55
N ARG A 133 21.96 1.74 -10.08
CA ARG A 133 20.88 1.60 -11.05
C ARG A 133 19.56 2.13 -10.53
N PHE A 134 19.18 1.81 -9.29
CA PHE A 134 17.95 2.27 -8.66
C PHE A 134 17.87 3.81 -8.63
N ILE A 135 18.98 4.49 -8.39
CA ILE A 135 19.08 5.95 -8.34
C ILE A 135 19.16 6.55 -9.75
N GLU A 136 20.09 6.06 -10.57
CA GLU A 136 20.46 6.71 -11.83
C GLU A 136 19.47 6.46 -12.98
N ASN A 137 18.68 5.39 -12.91
CA ASN A 137 17.62 5.14 -13.89
C ASN A 137 16.42 6.08 -13.73
N LYS A 138 16.33 6.83 -12.61
CA LYS A 138 15.30 7.83 -12.32
C LYS A 138 13.87 7.33 -12.46
N GLY A 139 13.64 6.07 -12.09
CA GLY A 139 12.29 5.51 -11.99
C GLY A 139 11.50 6.10 -10.83
N LYS A 140 10.25 5.68 -10.71
CA LYS A 140 9.33 6.24 -9.71
C LYS A 140 9.85 6.20 -8.28
N PRO A 141 10.47 5.09 -7.78
CA PRO A 141 10.97 5.04 -6.40
C PRO A 141 12.39 5.59 -6.22
N ALA A 142 13.04 6.13 -7.26
CA ALA A 142 14.44 6.53 -7.23
C ALA A 142 14.78 7.50 -6.08
N PHE A 143 13.83 8.36 -5.68
CA PHE A 143 13.98 9.32 -4.58
C PHE A 143 14.25 8.64 -3.22
N LEU A 144 13.74 7.43 -2.99
CA LEU A 144 13.91 6.70 -1.73
C LEU A 144 15.40 6.49 -1.38
N LEU A 145 16.22 6.18 -2.36
CA LEU A 145 17.67 6.08 -2.18
C LEU A 145 18.39 7.34 -2.65
N GLY A 146 17.92 7.98 -3.72
CA GLY A 146 18.57 9.14 -4.35
C GLY A 146 18.71 10.34 -3.42
N ASP A 147 17.74 10.57 -2.54
CA ASP A 147 17.79 11.67 -1.58
C ASP A 147 18.69 11.38 -0.37
N ILE A 148 18.99 10.10 -0.11
CA ILE A 148 19.67 9.63 1.09
C ILE A 148 21.10 9.16 0.80
N VAL A 149 21.32 8.39 -0.26
CA VAL A 149 22.60 7.76 -0.58
C VAL A 149 23.50 8.70 -1.38
N GLU A 150 24.72 8.91 -0.89
CA GLU A 150 25.80 9.60 -1.61
C GLU A 150 26.55 8.63 -2.54
N SER A 151 26.90 7.45 -2.02
CA SER A 151 27.60 6.42 -2.81
C SER A 151 27.41 5.03 -2.24
N ALA A 152 27.51 4.01 -3.12
CA ALA A 152 27.56 2.59 -2.76
C ALA A 152 28.72 1.91 -3.50
N LYS A 153 29.59 1.20 -2.79
CA LYS A 153 30.82 0.59 -3.32
C LYS A 153 31.09 -0.77 -2.67
N ALA A 154 31.62 -1.71 -3.43
CA ALA A 154 32.25 -2.91 -2.88
C ALA A 154 33.60 -2.53 -2.23
N THR A 155 33.75 -2.81 -0.95
CA THR A 155 35.04 -2.68 -0.22
C THR A 155 35.80 -3.99 -0.19
N SER A 156 35.11 -5.10 -0.33
CA SER A 156 35.65 -6.42 -0.68
C SER A 156 34.60 -7.19 -1.49
N GLU A 157 34.94 -8.43 -1.90
CA GLU A 157 34.02 -9.27 -2.69
C GLU A 157 32.62 -9.44 -2.02
N TYR A 158 32.62 -9.55 -0.68
CA TYR A 158 31.38 -9.75 0.12
C TYR A 158 31.23 -8.72 1.23
N GLU A 159 31.70 -7.51 1.00
CA GLU A 159 31.47 -6.37 1.90
C GLU A 159 31.08 -5.14 1.10
N LEU A 160 29.89 -4.62 1.39
CA LEU A 160 29.32 -3.42 0.77
C LEU A 160 29.46 -2.24 1.73
N THR A 161 30.00 -1.14 1.24
CA THR A 161 30.00 0.14 1.97
C THR A 161 29.08 1.14 1.28
N ILE A 162 28.14 1.69 2.05
CA ILE A 162 27.21 2.74 1.59
C ILE A 162 27.49 3.99 2.40
N LYS A 163 27.70 5.12 1.72
CA LYS A 163 27.81 6.44 2.34
C LYS A 163 26.51 7.21 2.14
N LEU A 164 25.98 7.77 3.20
CA LEU A 164 24.79 8.61 3.19
C LEU A 164 25.15 10.09 3.12
N LYS A 165 24.26 10.90 2.56
CA LYS A 165 24.33 12.37 2.52
C LYS A 165 24.09 13.01 3.88
N LYS A 166 23.25 12.39 4.70
CA LYS A 166 22.89 12.79 6.08
C LYS A 166 22.63 11.53 6.91
N PRO A 167 22.81 11.57 8.23
CA PRO A 167 22.48 10.44 9.09
C PRO A 167 21.02 10.04 8.95
N PHE A 168 20.76 8.73 8.89
CA PHE A 168 19.41 8.18 8.74
C PHE A 168 19.30 6.83 9.46
N ALA A 169 18.85 6.83 10.70
CA ALA A 169 18.75 5.64 11.55
C ALA A 169 17.84 4.56 10.97
N ALA A 170 16.79 4.94 10.22
CA ALA A 170 15.89 3.99 9.53
C ALA A 170 16.47 3.40 8.23
N PHE A 171 17.71 3.72 7.85
CA PHE A 171 18.31 3.25 6.59
C PHE A 171 18.30 1.72 6.44
N PRO A 172 18.57 0.90 7.47
CA PRO A 172 18.45 -0.55 7.34
C PRO A 172 17.03 -1.02 7.00
N SER A 173 15.99 -0.36 7.52
CA SER A 173 14.58 -0.66 7.19
C SER A 173 14.27 -0.31 5.73
N LEU A 174 14.83 0.77 5.19
CA LEU A 174 14.72 1.10 3.77
C LEU A 174 15.39 0.04 2.87
N LEU A 175 16.48 -0.60 3.32
CA LEU A 175 17.12 -1.70 2.60
C LEU A 175 16.32 -3.02 2.63
N ALA A 176 15.18 -3.06 3.34
CA ALA A 176 14.19 -4.14 3.30
C ALA A 176 13.03 -3.84 2.32
N PHE A 177 12.96 -2.65 1.72
CA PHE A 177 11.98 -2.31 0.69
C PHE A 177 12.08 -3.27 -0.50
N ALA A 178 10.94 -3.79 -0.98
CA ALA A 178 10.90 -4.80 -2.03
C ALA A 178 11.62 -4.38 -3.33
N GLY A 179 11.58 -3.08 -3.66
CA GLY A 179 12.27 -2.52 -4.84
C GLY A 179 13.79 -2.39 -4.69
N VAL A 180 14.34 -2.47 -3.47
CA VAL A 180 15.79 -2.45 -3.22
C VAL A 180 16.35 -3.89 -3.19
N CYS A 181 15.96 -4.69 -4.17
CA CYS A 181 16.43 -6.06 -4.35
C CYS A 181 17.52 -6.13 -5.43
N PRO A 182 18.58 -6.96 -5.27
CA PRO A 182 19.61 -7.08 -6.28
C PRO A 182 19.07 -7.65 -7.58
N VAL A 183 19.53 -7.08 -8.68
CA VAL A 183 19.29 -7.54 -10.05
C VAL A 183 20.59 -7.88 -10.73
N SER A 184 20.58 -8.86 -11.66
CA SER A 184 21.77 -9.30 -12.37
C SER A 184 22.39 -8.19 -13.22
N PRO A 185 23.65 -7.80 -13.00
CA PRO A 185 24.35 -6.82 -13.85
C PRO A 185 24.46 -7.24 -15.32
N LYS A 186 24.28 -8.55 -15.60
CA LYS A 186 24.28 -9.08 -16.98
C LYS A 186 22.96 -8.83 -17.70
N ALA A 187 21.83 -8.75 -16.95
CA ALA A 187 20.48 -8.64 -17.51
C ALA A 187 19.94 -7.21 -17.54
N TYR A 188 20.59 -6.28 -16.84
CA TYR A 188 20.10 -4.91 -16.66
C TYR A 188 21.17 -3.87 -16.94
N GLU A 189 20.73 -2.66 -17.31
CA GLU A 189 21.61 -1.52 -17.61
C GLU A 189 21.37 -0.36 -16.66
N ILE A 190 22.39 0.46 -16.42
CA ILE A 190 22.28 1.76 -15.76
C ILE A 190 22.04 2.84 -16.82
N GLY A 191 21.17 3.79 -16.52
CA GLY A 191 20.87 4.95 -17.34
C GLY A 191 19.41 5.38 -17.22
N GLU A 192 19.16 6.67 -17.34
CA GLU A 192 17.82 7.24 -17.22
C GLU A 192 16.83 6.57 -18.18
N GLY A 193 15.70 6.09 -17.64
CA GLY A 193 14.63 5.43 -18.40
C GLY A 193 14.93 4.01 -18.89
N LYS A 194 16.10 3.43 -18.57
CA LYS A 194 16.45 2.06 -18.98
C LYS A 194 15.77 1.03 -18.08
N PHE A 195 14.53 0.68 -18.39
CA PHE A 195 13.72 -0.27 -17.65
C PHE A 195 13.37 -1.52 -18.47
N ASN A 196 13.24 -2.65 -17.77
CA ASN A 196 12.84 -3.94 -18.32
C ASN A 196 11.51 -4.41 -17.68
N PRO A 197 10.34 -3.89 -18.09
CA PRO A 197 9.09 -4.03 -17.34
C PRO A 197 8.55 -5.47 -17.25
N ASN A 198 8.91 -6.36 -18.19
CA ASN A 198 8.31 -7.68 -18.36
C ASN A 198 9.26 -8.84 -17.98
N ILE A 199 10.46 -8.55 -17.48
CA ILE A 199 11.42 -9.56 -17.05
C ILE A 199 11.84 -9.30 -15.60
N PHE A 200 12.31 -10.35 -14.94
CA PHE A 200 12.92 -10.25 -13.63
C PHE A 200 14.07 -11.28 -13.49
N VAL A 201 15.26 -10.80 -13.18
CA VAL A 201 16.46 -11.62 -12.94
C VAL A 201 17.08 -11.20 -11.61
N GLY A 202 16.58 -11.78 -10.53
CA GLY A 202 17.04 -11.59 -9.15
C GLY A 202 17.58 -12.86 -8.53
N THR A 203 17.62 -12.94 -7.19
CA THR A 203 18.20 -14.03 -6.42
C THR A 203 17.18 -14.90 -5.70
N GLY A 204 15.88 -14.60 -5.82
CA GLY A 204 14.81 -15.17 -5.01
C GLY A 204 14.44 -16.62 -5.32
N PRO A 205 13.48 -17.19 -4.56
CA PRO A 205 13.13 -18.61 -4.62
C PRO A 205 12.39 -19.04 -5.89
N TYR A 206 11.92 -18.10 -6.69
CA TYR A 206 11.20 -18.37 -7.93
C TYR A 206 11.74 -17.57 -9.10
N LYS A 207 11.67 -18.15 -10.29
CA LYS A 207 11.92 -17.51 -11.58
C LYS A 207 10.62 -17.13 -12.25
N LEU A 208 10.55 -15.96 -12.85
CA LEU A 208 9.47 -15.58 -13.76
C LEU A 208 9.62 -16.39 -15.08
N THR A 209 8.62 -17.21 -15.40
CA THR A 209 8.61 -18.03 -16.64
C THR A 209 7.53 -17.62 -17.61
N LYS A 210 6.49 -16.89 -17.15
CA LYS A 210 5.47 -16.30 -18.00
C LYS A 210 5.03 -14.96 -17.43
N PHE A 211 4.97 -13.95 -18.30
CA PHE A 211 4.37 -12.65 -18.03
C PHE A 211 3.32 -12.36 -19.10
N GLY A 212 2.05 -12.38 -18.71
CA GLY A 212 0.92 -12.12 -19.60
C GLY A 212 -0.01 -11.04 -19.04
N PRO A 213 -0.99 -10.59 -19.83
CA PRO A 213 -1.89 -9.50 -19.46
C PRO A 213 -2.73 -9.77 -18.21
N ASP A 214 -3.11 -11.05 -17.99
CA ASP A 214 -4.01 -11.47 -16.92
C ASP A 214 -3.47 -12.65 -16.12
N SER A 215 -2.23 -13.09 -16.38
CA SER A 215 -1.61 -14.18 -15.63
C SER A 215 -0.09 -14.11 -15.65
N LEU A 216 0.51 -14.49 -14.51
CA LEU A 216 1.96 -14.70 -14.40
C LEU A 216 2.22 -16.12 -13.91
N GLN A 217 3.38 -16.67 -14.26
CA GLN A 217 3.82 -17.96 -13.78
C GLN A 217 5.24 -17.86 -13.21
N PHE A 218 5.40 -18.43 -12.02
CA PHE A 218 6.68 -18.50 -11.32
C PHE A 218 7.03 -19.96 -11.08
N ASP A 219 8.20 -20.38 -11.55
CA ASP A 219 8.75 -21.72 -11.33
C ASP A 219 9.78 -21.68 -10.21
N VAL A 220 9.89 -22.75 -9.45
CA VAL A 220 10.88 -22.86 -8.36
C VAL A 220 12.29 -22.76 -8.94
N PHE A 221 13.14 -21.98 -8.28
CA PHE A 221 14.54 -21.83 -8.62
C PHE A 221 15.38 -22.89 -7.90
N ASP A 222 15.85 -23.91 -8.63
CA ASP A 222 16.56 -25.06 -8.05
C ASP A 222 17.86 -24.68 -7.32
N LYS A 223 18.54 -23.62 -7.80
CA LYS A 223 19.79 -23.10 -7.21
C LYS A 223 19.56 -22.06 -6.12
N TYR A 224 18.31 -21.94 -5.62
CA TYR A 224 18.04 -21.00 -4.54
C TYR A 224 18.86 -21.33 -3.29
N TRP A 225 19.55 -20.34 -2.76
CA TRP A 225 20.47 -20.46 -1.62
C TRP A 225 19.76 -20.72 -0.28
N GLY A 226 18.52 -20.29 -0.15
CA GLY A 226 17.74 -20.38 1.07
C GLY A 226 16.85 -21.64 1.14
N LYS A 227 15.90 -21.63 2.09
CA LYS A 227 14.92 -22.72 2.21
C LYS A 227 14.04 -22.76 0.96
N LYS A 228 14.01 -23.92 0.29
CA LYS A 228 13.19 -24.13 -0.90
C LYS A 228 11.70 -23.91 -0.64
N PRO A 229 10.93 -23.43 -1.63
CA PRO A 229 9.47 -23.37 -1.55
C PRO A 229 8.83 -24.71 -1.19
N LEU A 230 7.71 -24.65 -0.47
CA LEU A 230 6.92 -25.83 -0.09
C LEU A 230 5.94 -26.28 -1.17
N ASN A 231 5.93 -25.59 -2.32
CA ASN A 231 5.09 -25.85 -3.50
C ASN A 231 5.94 -26.02 -4.76
N GLN A 232 5.31 -26.44 -5.87
CA GLN A 232 5.96 -26.66 -7.16
C GLN A 232 5.93 -25.44 -8.10
N GLY A 233 5.61 -24.27 -7.55
CA GLY A 233 5.51 -23.01 -8.28
C GLY A 233 4.17 -22.31 -8.07
N ILE A 234 4.07 -21.10 -8.58
CA ILE A 234 2.92 -20.21 -8.40
C ILE A 234 2.34 -19.81 -9.76
N ASN A 235 1.03 -19.85 -9.86
CA ASN A 235 0.27 -19.21 -10.91
C ASN A 235 -0.44 -17.98 -10.29
N VAL A 236 -0.19 -16.78 -10.79
CA VAL A 236 -0.94 -15.59 -10.41
C VAL A 236 -2.00 -15.34 -11.47
N GLN A 237 -3.26 -15.33 -11.06
CA GLN A 237 -4.41 -15.00 -11.90
C GLN A 237 -4.92 -13.61 -11.55
N ILE A 238 -4.94 -12.72 -12.54
CA ILE A 238 -5.40 -11.34 -12.38
C ILE A 238 -6.86 -11.24 -12.83
N PHE A 239 -7.73 -10.74 -11.95
CA PHE A 239 -9.14 -10.53 -12.22
C PHE A 239 -9.44 -9.05 -12.46
N SER A 240 -10.39 -8.75 -13.32
CA SER A 240 -10.78 -7.38 -13.67
C SER A 240 -11.54 -6.64 -12.55
N SER A 241 -12.03 -7.36 -11.54
CA SER A 241 -12.74 -6.76 -10.39
C SER A 241 -12.72 -7.66 -9.15
N GLY A 242 -12.94 -7.07 -7.96
CA GLY A 242 -13.12 -7.80 -6.70
C GLY A 242 -14.28 -8.80 -6.76
N VAL A 243 -15.37 -8.47 -7.47
CA VAL A 243 -16.52 -9.38 -7.67
C VAL A 243 -16.11 -10.63 -8.44
N ASN A 244 -15.32 -10.48 -9.50
CA ASN A 244 -14.83 -11.62 -10.28
C ASN A 244 -13.88 -12.50 -9.46
N LEU A 245 -12.98 -11.90 -8.69
CA LEU A 245 -12.08 -12.61 -7.78
C LEU A 245 -12.89 -13.36 -6.70
N TYR A 246 -13.84 -12.70 -6.05
CA TYR A 246 -14.73 -13.28 -5.05
C TYR A 246 -15.47 -14.52 -5.60
N ASN A 247 -16.03 -14.41 -6.81
CA ASN A 247 -16.73 -15.52 -7.45
C ASN A 247 -15.78 -16.67 -7.85
N ALA A 248 -14.59 -16.35 -8.35
CA ALA A 248 -13.56 -17.35 -8.70
C ALA A 248 -13.10 -18.12 -7.46
N PHE A 249 -12.86 -17.44 -6.34
CA PHE A 249 -12.50 -18.07 -5.09
C PHE A 249 -13.59 -19.01 -4.57
N ARG A 250 -14.86 -18.58 -4.58
CA ARG A 250 -15.99 -19.42 -4.16
C ARG A 250 -16.19 -20.64 -5.03
N LYS A 251 -15.85 -20.55 -6.33
CA LYS A 251 -15.88 -21.68 -7.28
C LYS A 251 -14.62 -22.54 -7.22
N LYS A 252 -13.69 -22.27 -6.32
CA LYS A 252 -12.39 -22.95 -6.16
C LYS A 252 -11.49 -22.87 -7.40
N ALA A 253 -11.67 -21.84 -8.23
CA ALA A 253 -10.80 -21.58 -9.37
C ALA A 253 -9.43 -21.02 -8.97
N VAL A 254 -9.32 -20.48 -7.76
CA VAL A 254 -8.06 -20.05 -7.14
C VAL A 254 -7.94 -20.65 -5.74
N ASP A 255 -6.71 -20.90 -5.32
CA ASP A 255 -6.40 -21.52 -4.03
C ASP A 255 -6.35 -20.50 -2.90
N VAL A 256 -5.83 -19.33 -3.20
CA VAL A 256 -5.65 -18.21 -2.26
C VAL A 256 -6.11 -16.92 -2.92
N ALA A 257 -6.80 -16.07 -2.17
CA ALA A 257 -7.25 -14.75 -2.61
C ALA A 257 -7.25 -13.76 -1.43
N GLY A 258 -6.99 -12.49 -1.72
CA GLY A 258 -7.03 -11.44 -0.70
C GLY A 258 -6.70 -10.05 -1.23
N LEU A 259 -6.66 -9.06 -0.34
CA LEU A 259 -6.24 -7.65 -0.53
C LEU A 259 -7.01 -6.81 -1.57
N SER A 260 -7.95 -7.39 -2.31
CA SER A 260 -8.61 -6.71 -3.44
C SER A 260 -10.12 -6.88 -3.43
N MET A 261 -10.69 -7.18 -2.26
CA MET A 261 -12.12 -7.37 -2.09
C MET A 261 -12.73 -6.22 -1.29
N ASP A 262 -13.95 -5.84 -1.63
CA ASP A 262 -14.70 -4.85 -0.86
C ASP A 262 -15.06 -5.38 0.53
N PRO A 263 -15.24 -4.49 1.55
CA PRO A 263 -15.54 -4.90 2.92
C PRO A 263 -16.75 -5.84 3.05
N ASP A 264 -17.79 -5.70 2.21
CA ASP A 264 -18.94 -6.61 2.17
C ASP A 264 -18.58 -8.02 1.70
N GLN A 265 -17.69 -8.13 0.73
CA GLN A 265 -17.21 -9.42 0.21
C GLN A 265 -16.35 -10.12 1.27
N VAL A 266 -15.45 -9.38 1.92
CA VAL A 266 -14.64 -9.88 3.04
C VAL A 266 -15.55 -10.40 4.14
N ARG A 267 -16.55 -9.63 4.58
CA ARG A 267 -17.54 -10.04 5.60
C ARG A 267 -18.28 -11.33 5.20
N SER A 268 -18.69 -11.45 3.93
CA SER A 268 -19.37 -12.65 3.41
C SER A 268 -18.47 -13.88 3.45
N LEU A 269 -17.19 -13.72 3.08
CA LEU A 269 -16.20 -14.80 3.11
C LEU A 269 -15.85 -15.20 4.55
N GLU A 270 -15.69 -14.24 5.47
CA GLU A 270 -15.48 -14.53 6.91
C GLU A 270 -16.65 -15.33 7.51
N ALA A 271 -17.89 -14.95 7.22
CA ALA A 271 -19.08 -15.65 7.69
C ALA A 271 -19.11 -17.12 7.22
N SER A 272 -18.62 -17.39 6.02
CA SER A 272 -18.51 -18.75 5.47
C SER A 272 -17.30 -19.51 6.04
N ALA A 273 -16.20 -18.82 6.30
CA ALA A 273 -15.01 -19.39 6.95
C ALA A 273 -15.32 -19.87 8.36
N LYS A 274 -16.12 -19.13 9.14
CA LYS A 274 -16.63 -19.54 10.46
C LYS A 274 -17.44 -20.85 10.42
N LYS A 275 -17.96 -21.23 9.24
CA LYS A 275 -18.66 -22.51 9.00
C LYS A 275 -17.73 -23.61 8.44
N GLY A 276 -16.42 -23.36 8.36
CA GLY A 276 -15.42 -24.30 7.86
C GLY A 276 -15.40 -24.50 6.34
N VAL A 277 -16.04 -23.62 5.56
CA VAL A 277 -16.07 -23.74 4.08
C VAL A 277 -14.70 -23.48 3.46
N TRP A 278 -13.93 -22.55 4.01
CA TRP A 278 -12.56 -22.17 3.68
C TRP A 278 -11.89 -21.51 4.89
N GLN A 279 -10.65 -21.07 4.74
CA GLN A 279 -9.93 -20.35 5.79
C GLN A 279 -10.02 -18.84 5.56
N ALA A 280 -10.20 -18.07 6.63
CA ALA A 280 -10.01 -16.63 6.66
C ALA A 280 -8.86 -16.33 7.63
N ILE A 281 -7.82 -15.72 7.14
CA ILE A 281 -6.60 -15.38 7.87
C ILE A 281 -6.56 -13.85 8.01
N PRO A 282 -6.97 -13.30 9.16
CA PRO A 282 -6.81 -11.87 9.44
C PRO A 282 -5.35 -11.58 9.75
N ASN A 283 -4.89 -10.41 9.34
CA ASN A 283 -3.58 -9.86 9.63
C ASN A 283 -3.71 -8.39 10.02
N GLU A 284 -2.97 -7.96 11.02
CA GLU A 284 -2.86 -6.53 11.33
C GLU A 284 -2.11 -5.83 10.21
N GLY A 285 -2.78 -4.90 9.55
CA GLY A 285 -2.18 -4.11 8.49
C GLY A 285 -1.43 -2.90 9.04
N ASN A 286 -0.53 -2.35 8.24
CA ASN A 286 0.22 -1.14 8.57
C ASN A 286 -0.22 0.09 7.76
N VAL A 287 -1.35 -0.02 7.06
CA VAL A 287 -2.00 1.12 6.38
C VAL A 287 -2.79 1.92 7.41
N VAL A 288 -2.52 3.21 7.46
CA VAL A 288 -3.19 4.14 8.37
C VAL A 288 -4.11 5.07 7.60
N SER A 289 -5.36 5.19 8.06
CA SER A 289 -6.35 6.12 7.53
C SER A 289 -6.44 7.35 8.42
N TYR A 290 -6.50 8.52 7.82
CA TYR A 290 -6.48 9.79 8.53
C TYR A 290 -7.27 10.88 7.81
N LEU A 291 -7.60 11.92 8.55
CA LEU A 291 -8.09 13.19 8.04
C LEU A 291 -6.94 14.21 8.08
N ALA A 292 -6.46 14.65 6.92
CA ALA A 292 -5.55 15.77 6.81
C ALA A 292 -6.30 17.07 7.09
N VAL A 293 -5.67 18.00 7.82
CA VAL A 293 -6.25 19.27 8.22
C VAL A 293 -5.32 20.41 7.81
N ASN A 294 -5.71 21.17 6.81
CA ASN A 294 -4.94 22.28 6.27
C ASN A 294 -5.01 23.49 7.20
N ARG A 295 -3.93 23.75 7.92
CA ARG A 295 -3.87 24.80 8.93
C ARG A 295 -3.94 26.23 8.37
N ASN A 296 -3.85 26.39 7.06
CA ASN A 296 -3.97 27.69 6.38
C ASN A 296 -5.38 27.98 5.85
N GLN A 297 -6.34 27.03 6.02
CA GLN A 297 -7.69 27.15 5.49
C GLN A 297 -8.74 27.31 6.61
N LYS A 298 -9.66 28.28 6.42
CA LYS A 298 -10.81 28.44 7.34
C LYS A 298 -11.83 27.32 7.15
N PRO A 299 -12.51 26.90 8.21
CA PRO A 299 -12.36 27.35 9.61
C PRO A 299 -11.36 26.51 10.41
N VAL A 300 -10.63 25.56 9.76
CA VAL A 300 -9.73 24.63 10.42
C VAL A 300 -8.34 25.24 10.77
N ASP A 301 -8.10 26.49 10.34
CA ASP A 301 -7.00 27.33 10.87
C ASP A 301 -7.18 27.59 12.37
N ASN A 302 -8.41 27.61 12.87
CA ASN A 302 -8.73 27.76 14.28
C ASN A 302 -8.46 26.47 15.06
N PRO A 303 -7.56 26.50 16.10
CA PRO A 303 -7.24 25.32 16.90
C PRO A 303 -8.46 24.69 17.58
N ALA A 304 -9.45 25.49 18.00
CA ALA A 304 -10.66 24.98 18.64
C ALA A 304 -11.50 24.11 17.70
N VAL A 305 -11.56 24.48 16.42
CA VAL A 305 -12.28 23.68 15.39
C VAL A 305 -11.57 22.34 15.18
N ARG A 306 -10.24 22.34 15.06
CA ARG A 306 -9.48 21.09 14.93
C ARG A 306 -9.66 20.18 16.14
N SER A 307 -9.56 20.74 17.34
CA SER A 307 -9.74 20.01 18.61
C SER A 307 -11.17 19.49 18.76
N ALA A 308 -12.18 20.25 18.33
CA ALA A 308 -13.57 19.81 18.34
C ALA A 308 -13.82 18.65 17.38
N ILE A 309 -13.25 18.68 16.16
CA ILE A 309 -13.32 17.56 15.22
C ILE A 309 -12.64 16.32 15.83
N ALA A 310 -11.44 16.45 16.39
CA ALA A 310 -10.70 15.36 17.02
C ALA A 310 -11.47 14.71 18.18
N ALA A 311 -12.16 15.50 19.00
CA ALA A 311 -12.98 15.04 20.13
C ALA A 311 -14.32 14.42 19.66
N MET A 312 -14.94 14.98 18.62
CA MET A 312 -16.22 14.47 18.06
C MET A 312 -16.06 13.12 17.40
N VAL A 313 -14.93 12.87 16.71
CA VAL A 313 -14.69 11.62 15.97
C VAL A 313 -14.80 10.41 16.92
N ASN A 314 -15.67 9.47 16.57
CA ASN A 314 -15.84 8.20 17.28
C ASN A 314 -15.26 7.08 16.41
N ARG A 315 -14.00 6.73 16.63
CA ARG A 315 -13.26 5.74 15.83
C ARG A 315 -13.90 4.36 15.86
N PRO A 316 -14.31 3.81 17.03
CA PRO A 316 -15.04 2.55 17.10
C PRO A 316 -16.32 2.54 16.27
N LEU A 317 -17.12 3.61 16.32
CA LEU A 317 -18.32 3.74 15.50
C LEU A 317 -17.96 3.78 14.01
N MET A 318 -16.90 4.52 13.64
CA MET A 318 -16.48 4.68 12.26
C MET A 318 -16.07 3.34 11.64
N TYR A 319 -15.11 2.61 12.22
CA TYR A 319 -14.67 1.37 11.60
C TYR A 319 -15.76 0.29 11.59
N LYS A 320 -16.67 0.25 12.58
CA LYS A 320 -17.83 -0.64 12.57
C LYS A 320 -18.80 -0.34 11.43
N ARG A 321 -19.06 0.93 11.15
CA ARG A 321 -20.01 1.36 10.11
C ARG A 321 -19.42 1.35 8.71
N VAL A 322 -18.13 1.68 8.59
CA VAL A 322 -17.42 1.85 7.32
C VAL A 322 -16.78 0.54 6.85
N LEU A 323 -16.22 -0.24 7.80
CA LEU A 323 -15.36 -1.39 7.52
C LEU A 323 -15.84 -2.69 8.14
N TYR A 324 -17.02 -2.70 8.77
CA TYR A 324 -17.60 -3.91 9.38
C TYR A 324 -16.63 -4.65 10.32
N ASP A 325 -15.95 -3.92 11.19
CA ASP A 325 -14.90 -4.39 12.11
C ASP A 325 -13.58 -4.88 11.44
N GLN A 326 -13.38 -4.59 10.14
CA GLN A 326 -12.14 -4.92 9.40
C GLN A 326 -11.06 -3.83 9.57
N ALA A 327 -11.01 -3.20 10.72
CA ALA A 327 -10.00 -2.23 11.11
C ALA A 327 -9.93 -2.12 12.62
N GLU A 328 -8.94 -1.40 13.11
CA GLU A 328 -8.80 -1.02 14.51
C GLU A 328 -8.71 0.49 14.67
N ALA A 329 -9.24 1.03 15.77
CA ALA A 329 -9.09 2.44 16.08
C ALA A 329 -7.62 2.82 16.20
N LEU A 330 -7.21 3.91 15.54
CA LEU A 330 -5.85 4.43 15.60
C LEU A 330 -5.82 5.81 16.26
N TYR A 331 -4.90 6.00 17.21
CA TYR A 331 -4.81 7.21 18.02
C TYR A 331 -3.47 7.96 17.87
N SER A 332 -2.68 7.57 16.88
CA SER A 332 -1.47 8.24 16.41
C SER A 332 -1.33 8.01 14.90
N LEU A 333 -0.38 8.68 14.23
CA LEU A 333 0.00 8.32 12.86
C LEU A 333 0.85 7.05 12.82
N ILE A 334 1.60 6.75 13.88
CA ILE A 334 2.37 5.51 14.00
C ILE A 334 1.40 4.35 14.27
N PRO A 335 1.45 3.22 13.51
CA PRO A 335 0.62 2.04 13.74
C PRO A 335 0.87 1.38 15.09
N LYS A 336 -0.13 0.65 15.62
CA LYS A 336 -0.05 -0.06 16.90
C LYS A 336 1.00 -1.19 16.93
N SER A 337 1.37 -1.71 15.78
CA SER A 337 2.37 -2.76 15.62
C SER A 337 3.81 -2.31 15.94
N PHE A 338 4.04 -1.00 16.06
CA PHE A 338 5.34 -0.43 16.38
C PHE A 338 5.51 -0.19 17.87
N ASN A 339 6.70 -0.47 18.39
CA ASN A 339 7.06 -0.19 19.80
C ASN A 339 7.04 1.30 20.16
N ASP A 340 7.10 2.16 19.14
CA ASP A 340 7.06 3.63 19.26
C ASP A 340 5.64 4.19 19.38
N TYR A 341 4.60 3.38 19.19
CA TYR A 341 3.20 3.82 19.24
C TYR A 341 2.80 4.38 20.59
N GLN A 342 2.11 5.54 20.59
CA GLN A 342 1.50 6.17 21.75
C GLN A 342 0.03 6.55 21.44
N PRO A 343 -0.95 6.23 22.29
CA PRO A 343 -2.37 6.51 22.01
C PRO A 343 -2.78 7.96 22.33
N VAL A 344 -1.95 8.93 21.91
CA VAL A 344 -2.04 10.35 22.31
C VAL A 344 -3.39 11.02 22.00
N PHE A 345 -4.04 10.64 20.89
CA PHE A 345 -5.37 11.17 20.58
C PHE A 345 -6.47 10.58 21.47
N GLN A 346 -6.32 9.34 21.94
CA GLN A 346 -7.24 8.73 22.90
C GLN A 346 -7.15 9.44 24.24
N GLU A 347 -5.95 9.70 24.72
CA GLU A 347 -5.69 10.36 26.00
C GLU A 347 -6.17 11.82 26.00
N GLN A 348 -5.92 12.54 24.90
CA GLN A 348 -6.26 13.97 24.84
C GLN A 348 -7.72 14.22 24.44
N TYR A 349 -8.33 13.42 23.58
CA TYR A 349 -9.64 13.70 22.98
C TYR A 349 -10.69 12.63 23.26
N GLY A 350 -10.28 11.37 23.47
CA GLY A 350 -11.18 10.22 23.55
C GLY A 350 -11.84 9.89 22.21
N ASP A 351 -12.99 9.23 22.29
CA ASP A 351 -13.85 8.88 21.15
C ASP A 351 -15.26 9.40 21.35
N GLY A 352 -15.73 10.27 20.46
CA GLY A 352 -17.10 10.82 20.52
C GLY A 352 -17.34 11.65 21.78
N ASN A 353 -16.34 12.39 22.25
CA ASN A 353 -16.46 13.30 23.38
C ASN A 353 -17.18 14.60 22.93
N ILE A 354 -18.49 14.48 22.76
CA ILE A 354 -19.34 15.52 22.19
C ILE A 354 -19.40 16.74 23.11
N GLN A 355 -19.40 16.54 24.43
CA GLN A 355 -19.43 17.64 25.39
C GLN A 355 -18.18 18.53 25.24
N LYS A 356 -16.99 17.92 25.26
CA LYS A 356 -15.72 18.63 25.03
C LYS A 356 -15.69 19.34 23.67
N ALA A 357 -16.19 18.69 22.61
CA ALA A 357 -16.24 19.29 21.27
C ALA A 357 -17.11 20.56 21.23
N LYS A 358 -18.30 20.52 21.86
CA LYS A 358 -19.20 21.69 21.95
C LYS A 358 -18.58 22.83 22.78
N GLU A 359 -18.04 22.52 23.95
CA GLU A 359 -17.38 23.51 24.83
C GLU A 359 -16.24 24.25 24.12
N LEU A 360 -15.41 23.53 23.36
CA LEU A 360 -14.31 24.12 22.58
C LEU A 360 -14.83 25.11 21.53
N LEU A 361 -15.89 24.77 20.81
CA LEU A 361 -16.46 25.63 19.76
C LEU A 361 -17.17 26.84 20.36
N ILE A 362 -17.97 26.66 21.41
CA ILE A 362 -18.69 27.76 22.08
C ILE A 362 -17.67 28.77 22.66
N LYS A 363 -16.60 28.28 23.32
CA LYS A 363 -15.53 29.14 23.86
C LYS A 363 -14.80 29.91 22.74
N ALA A 364 -14.73 29.36 21.53
CA ALA A 364 -14.12 30.02 20.36
C ALA A 364 -15.09 30.93 19.60
N GLY A 365 -16.33 31.15 20.09
CA GLY A 365 -17.31 32.07 19.52
C GLY A 365 -18.19 31.47 18.42
N PHE A 366 -18.18 30.14 18.22
CA PHE A 366 -19.10 29.49 17.31
C PHE A 366 -20.47 29.26 17.97
N SER A 367 -21.52 29.36 17.17
CA SER A 367 -22.90 29.17 17.60
C SER A 367 -23.71 28.49 16.49
N LYS A 368 -24.97 28.18 16.75
CA LYS A 368 -25.89 27.65 15.73
C LYS A 368 -26.08 28.63 14.57
N ASP A 369 -26.06 29.92 14.85
CA ASP A 369 -26.22 30.99 13.84
C ASP A 369 -24.90 31.35 13.14
N ASN A 370 -23.76 31.00 13.79
CA ASN A 370 -22.43 31.16 13.25
C ASN A 370 -21.62 29.84 13.41
N PRO A 371 -21.98 28.78 12.68
CA PRO A 371 -21.34 27.48 12.81
C PRO A 371 -19.95 27.41 12.17
N ALA A 372 -19.11 26.50 12.66
CA ALA A 372 -17.91 26.07 11.94
C ALA A 372 -18.34 25.18 10.74
N LYS A 373 -18.26 25.73 9.52
CA LYS A 373 -18.58 25.01 8.27
C LYS A 373 -17.28 24.46 7.67
N VAL A 374 -17.12 23.16 7.65
CA VAL A 374 -15.92 22.46 7.21
C VAL A 374 -16.20 21.69 5.92
N GLU A 375 -15.45 21.97 4.87
CA GLU A 375 -15.45 21.15 3.66
C GLU A 375 -14.61 19.88 3.91
N LEU A 376 -15.23 18.74 3.68
CA LEU A 376 -14.62 17.41 3.82
C LEU A 376 -14.47 16.77 2.44
N TRP A 377 -13.24 16.68 1.99
CA TRP A 377 -12.89 16.20 0.67
C TRP A 377 -12.33 14.76 0.71
N TYR A 378 -12.53 14.03 -0.38
CA TYR A 378 -11.89 12.72 -0.59
C TYR A 378 -11.79 12.40 -2.10
N PRO A 379 -10.87 11.47 -2.53
CA PRO A 379 -10.76 11.05 -3.92
C PRO A 379 -12.01 10.29 -4.35
N SER A 380 -12.59 10.64 -5.51
CA SER A 380 -13.70 9.89 -6.11
C SER A 380 -13.29 8.44 -6.40
N GLY A 381 -14.29 7.55 -6.47
CA GLY A 381 -14.03 6.11 -6.70
C GLY A 381 -13.58 5.33 -5.46
N SER A 382 -13.65 5.92 -4.26
CA SER A 382 -13.36 5.25 -2.98
C SER A 382 -14.63 5.08 -2.14
N PRO A 383 -15.31 3.93 -2.18
CA PRO A 383 -16.51 3.67 -1.38
C PRO A 383 -16.28 3.83 0.13
N THR A 384 -15.13 3.35 0.62
CA THR A 384 -14.75 3.44 2.04
C THR A 384 -14.64 4.89 2.51
N ARG A 385 -13.94 5.77 1.75
CA ARG A 385 -13.79 7.19 2.12
C ARG A 385 -15.11 7.96 1.98
N SER A 386 -15.92 7.63 0.97
CA SER A 386 -17.27 8.15 0.81
C SER A 386 -18.13 7.88 2.03
N LEU A 387 -18.14 6.62 2.48
CA LEU A 387 -18.92 6.21 3.65
C LEU A 387 -18.37 6.84 4.94
N ALA A 388 -17.06 6.96 5.08
CA ALA A 388 -16.43 7.67 6.20
C ALA A 388 -16.86 9.13 6.28
N ALA A 389 -16.86 9.85 5.16
CA ALA A 389 -17.32 11.23 5.09
C ALA A 389 -18.81 11.36 5.48
N ILE A 390 -19.66 10.44 5.00
CA ILE A 390 -21.08 10.39 5.35
C ILE A 390 -21.26 10.15 6.87
N VAL A 391 -20.50 9.25 7.47
CA VAL A 391 -20.57 8.95 8.91
C VAL A 391 -20.14 10.17 9.74
N ILE A 392 -19.04 10.84 9.37
CA ILE A 392 -18.57 12.07 10.04
C ILE A 392 -19.65 13.17 9.96
N LYS A 393 -20.20 13.44 8.79
CA LYS A 393 -21.27 14.42 8.59
C LYS A 393 -22.52 14.08 9.39
N ALA A 394 -22.95 12.82 9.38
CA ALA A 394 -24.12 12.37 10.13
C ALA A 394 -23.91 12.49 11.64
N LEU A 395 -22.71 12.17 12.13
CA LEU A 395 -22.36 12.31 13.54
C LEU A 395 -22.43 13.78 13.97
N ALA A 396 -21.80 14.68 13.22
CA ALA A 396 -21.87 16.13 13.50
C ALA A 396 -23.31 16.65 13.50
N LYS A 397 -24.10 16.31 12.46
CA LYS A 397 -25.50 16.72 12.36
C LYS A 397 -26.34 16.25 13.56
N LYS A 398 -26.08 15.02 14.03
CA LYS A 398 -26.84 14.40 15.13
C LYS A 398 -26.45 14.95 16.50
N THR A 399 -25.19 15.34 16.72
CA THR A 399 -24.65 15.52 18.07
C THR A 399 -24.15 16.92 18.37
N MET A 400 -23.84 17.74 17.35
CA MET A 400 -23.19 19.04 17.56
C MET A 400 -24.15 20.24 17.62
N ASP A 401 -25.47 20.02 17.66
CA ASP A 401 -26.51 21.04 17.77
C ASP A 401 -26.37 22.23 16.78
N GLY A 402 -25.80 21.94 15.60
CA GLY A 402 -25.51 22.91 14.56
C GLY A 402 -24.22 23.69 14.68
N LEU A 403 -23.45 23.55 15.76
CA LEU A 403 -22.16 24.23 15.98
C LEU A 403 -21.07 23.86 14.98
N LEU A 404 -21.07 22.61 14.49
CA LEU A 404 -20.15 22.07 13.52
C LEU A 404 -20.91 21.39 12.38
N GLN A 405 -20.63 21.79 11.15
CA GLN A 405 -21.29 21.30 9.95
C GLN A 405 -20.25 20.85 8.93
N PHE A 406 -20.49 19.73 8.26
CA PHE A 406 -19.63 19.23 7.19
C PHE A 406 -20.33 19.30 5.83
N GLU A 407 -19.61 19.81 4.84
CA GLU A 407 -19.95 19.72 3.43
C GLU A 407 -19.05 18.69 2.76
N ILE A 408 -19.65 17.67 2.12
CA ILE A 408 -18.91 16.56 1.53
C ILE A 408 -18.65 16.87 0.06
N ASN A 409 -17.39 16.79 -0.35
CA ASN A 409 -16.93 17.06 -1.70
C ASN A 409 -16.02 15.93 -2.21
N THR A 410 -16.01 15.71 -3.52
CA THR A 410 -15.16 14.72 -4.16
C THR A 410 -14.36 15.32 -5.31
N VAL A 411 -13.22 14.71 -5.60
CA VAL A 411 -12.37 15.09 -6.72
C VAL A 411 -11.73 13.85 -7.32
N GLU A 412 -11.46 13.85 -8.62
CA GLU A 412 -10.75 12.77 -9.31
C GLU A 412 -9.36 12.57 -8.67
N SER A 413 -8.92 11.30 -8.50
CA SER A 413 -7.73 10.94 -7.71
C SER A 413 -6.45 11.61 -8.18
N THR A 414 -6.17 11.64 -9.49
CA THR A 414 -4.94 12.26 -10.03
C THR A 414 -4.94 13.78 -9.78
N THR A 415 -6.09 14.42 -9.93
CA THR A 415 -6.29 15.84 -9.64
C THR A 415 -6.19 16.12 -8.14
N ALA A 416 -6.67 15.18 -7.29
CA ALA A 416 -6.61 15.30 -5.84
C ALA A 416 -5.17 15.51 -5.35
N PHE A 417 -4.25 14.62 -5.68
CA PHE A 417 -2.85 14.69 -5.23
C PHE A 417 -2.14 15.97 -5.70
N LYS A 418 -2.40 16.40 -6.93
CA LYS A 418 -1.87 17.68 -7.45
C LYS A 418 -2.38 18.89 -6.68
N ASN A 419 -3.63 18.86 -6.24
CA ASN A 419 -4.30 19.99 -5.58
C ASN A 419 -4.09 19.99 -4.06
N ILE A 420 -3.89 18.82 -3.44
CA ILE A 420 -3.53 18.69 -2.01
C ILE A 420 -2.28 19.52 -1.72
N ALA A 421 -1.21 19.30 -2.50
CA ALA A 421 0.06 20.02 -2.36
C ALA A 421 -0.03 21.52 -2.65
N LYS A 422 -1.11 22.01 -3.30
CA LYS A 422 -1.42 23.42 -3.51
C LYS A 422 -2.28 24.04 -2.41
N GLY A 423 -2.70 23.26 -1.41
CA GLY A 423 -3.51 23.71 -0.28
C GLY A 423 -4.95 24.06 -0.61
N LEU A 424 -5.55 23.47 -1.66
CA LEU A 424 -6.90 23.81 -2.09
C LEU A 424 -8.02 23.25 -1.19
N TYR A 425 -7.70 22.28 -0.33
CA TYR A 425 -8.69 21.58 0.50
C TYR A 425 -8.50 21.89 1.98
N PRO A 426 -9.55 22.33 2.70
CA PRO A 426 -9.46 22.52 4.16
C PRO A 426 -9.24 21.21 4.92
N THR A 427 -9.95 20.14 4.52
CA THR A 427 -9.74 18.80 5.07
C THR A 427 -9.84 17.75 3.97
N PHE A 428 -9.05 16.66 4.12
CA PHE A 428 -8.99 15.61 3.12
C PHE A 428 -8.81 14.22 3.74
N LEU A 429 -9.67 13.24 3.37
CA LEU A 429 -9.56 11.86 3.82
C LEU A 429 -8.59 11.08 2.92
N LEU A 430 -7.56 10.50 3.52
CA LEU A 430 -6.52 9.71 2.86
C LEU A 430 -6.12 8.49 3.66
N ASP A 431 -5.37 7.59 3.00
CA ASP A 431 -4.66 6.48 3.61
C ASP A 431 -3.18 6.59 3.27
N TRP A 432 -2.33 6.10 4.19
CA TRP A 432 -0.90 5.98 3.99
C TRP A 432 -0.48 4.52 3.94
N TYR A 433 0.18 4.15 2.86
CA TYR A 433 0.84 2.87 2.67
C TYR A 433 2.34 3.10 2.89
N PRO A 434 2.97 2.46 3.89
CA PRO A 434 4.37 2.74 4.19
C PRO A 434 5.30 2.20 3.10
N ASP A 435 6.34 2.98 2.77
CA ASP A 435 7.40 2.55 1.84
C ASP A 435 8.30 1.50 2.52
N PHE A 436 8.55 1.68 3.81
CA PHE A 436 9.29 0.77 4.68
C PHE A 436 8.74 0.86 6.10
N LEU A 437 8.95 -0.21 6.87
CA LEU A 437 8.41 -0.30 8.23
C LEU A 437 9.40 0.28 9.24
N ASP A 438 9.26 1.57 9.48
CA ASP A 438 9.90 2.33 10.53
C ASP A 438 8.97 3.48 10.91
N ALA A 439 8.97 3.89 12.18
CA ALA A 439 8.13 4.99 12.67
C ALA A 439 8.40 6.31 11.92
N ASP A 440 9.64 6.53 11.41
CA ASP A 440 10.00 7.69 10.59
C ASP A 440 9.10 7.81 9.34
N ASN A 441 8.72 6.70 8.72
CA ASN A 441 7.88 6.71 7.51
C ASN A 441 6.43 7.15 7.76
N TYR A 442 6.01 7.21 9.02
CA TYR A 442 4.70 7.74 9.44
C TYR A 442 4.79 9.16 10.05
N ILE A 443 5.98 9.70 10.17
CA ILE A 443 6.23 10.99 10.81
C ILE A 443 6.81 11.98 9.82
N GLN A 444 7.96 11.69 9.21
CA GLN A 444 8.67 12.64 8.36
C GLN A 444 7.84 13.09 7.14
N PRO A 445 7.20 12.19 6.35
CA PRO A 445 6.43 12.61 5.19
C PRO A 445 5.24 13.52 5.53
N PHE A 446 4.77 13.48 6.76
CA PHE A 446 3.60 14.22 7.23
C PHE A 446 3.93 15.54 7.91
N LEU A 447 5.01 15.57 8.70
CA LEU A 447 5.25 16.63 9.67
C LEU A 447 6.49 17.47 9.36
N SER A 448 7.37 17.02 8.46
CA SER A 448 8.56 17.77 8.08
C SER A 448 8.22 18.98 7.22
N CYS A 449 9.02 20.04 7.38
CA CYS A 449 8.93 21.23 6.55
C CYS A 449 10.31 21.82 6.32
N ASP A 450 10.76 21.82 5.06
CA ASP A 450 12.08 22.33 4.67
C ASP A 450 12.11 23.85 4.57
N LYS A 451 10.98 24.47 4.20
CA LYS A 451 10.80 25.91 4.09
C LYS A 451 9.40 26.31 4.54
N GLY A 452 9.33 27.23 5.50
CA GLY A 452 8.07 27.73 6.04
C GLY A 452 8.25 28.72 7.17
N SER A 453 7.13 29.20 7.71
CA SER A 453 7.10 30.08 8.86
C SER A 453 5.84 29.85 9.70
N LEU A 454 5.80 30.37 10.93
CA LEU A 454 4.60 30.30 11.79
C LEU A 454 3.40 31.03 11.18
N GLU A 455 3.65 32.07 10.37
CA GLU A 455 2.62 32.88 9.71
C GLU A 455 2.09 32.20 8.45
N LYS A 456 2.99 31.68 7.59
CA LYS A 456 2.62 31.12 6.28
C LYS A 456 2.37 29.61 6.27
N GLY A 457 2.75 28.95 7.37
CA GLY A 457 2.81 27.50 7.39
C GLY A 457 3.97 26.94 6.58
N CYS A 458 3.88 25.68 6.17
CA CYS A 458 4.90 25.03 5.34
C CYS A 458 4.72 25.37 3.87
N GLU A 459 5.74 25.98 3.27
CA GLU A 459 5.77 26.36 1.85
C GLU A 459 6.40 25.25 0.98
N ASN A 460 7.30 24.43 1.56
CA ASN A 460 7.94 23.29 0.90
C ASN A 460 8.32 22.24 1.95
N GLY A 461 8.01 20.98 1.68
CA GLY A 461 8.31 19.84 2.55
C GLY A 461 7.18 18.83 2.64
N GLY A 462 7.34 17.85 3.53
CA GLY A 462 6.39 16.74 3.69
C GLY A 462 4.98 17.21 4.04
N SER A 463 4.83 18.08 5.03
CA SER A 463 3.51 18.57 5.46
C SER A 463 2.76 19.38 4.40
N GLN A 464 3.48 20.10 3.53
CA GLN A 464 2.90 20.78 2.37
C GLN A 464 2.43 19.76 1.32
N SER A 465 3.28 18.77 1.00
CA SER A 465 2.95 17.72 0.03
C SER A 465 1.76 16.86 0.45
N GLN A 466 1.61 16.62 1.76
CA GLN A 466 0.49 15.87 2.36
C GLN A 466 -0.72 16.74 2.76
N GLY A 467 -0.68 18.05 2.48
CA GLY A 467 -1.84 18.95 2.53
C GLY A 467 -2.17 19.56 3.88
N SER A 468 -1.37 19.35 4.93
CA SER A 468 -1.60 20.00 6.23
C SER A 468 -0.99 21.38 6.34
N PHE A 469 0.04 21.68 5.56
CA PHE A 469 0.79 22.94 5.59
C PHE A 469 1.33 23.29 7.00
N TYR A 470 1.54 22.23 7.79
CA TYR A 470 2.02 22.35 9.16
C TYR A 470 3.47 22.81 9.21
N TYR A 471 3.75 23.84 9.99
CA TYR A 471 5.10 24.29 10.32
C TYR A 471 5.26 24.42 11.81
N ASN A 472 6.28 23.75 12.36
CA ASN A 472 6.67 23.87 13.75
C ASN A 472 8.19 23.58 13.84
N PRO A 473 9.01 24.60 14.25
CA PRO A 473 10.47 24.44 14.34
C PRO A 473 10.91 23.31 15.29
N GLN A 474 10.21 23.13 16.42
CA GLN A 474 10.49 22.07 17.38
C GLN A 474 10.23 20.68 16.73
N MET A 475 9.14 20.55 15.97
CA MET A 475 8.84 19.33 15.24
C MET A 475 9.94 18.97 14.27
N ASN A 476 10.41 19.92 13.45
CA ASN A 476 11.51 19.70 12.51
C ASN A 476 12.80 19.26 13.24
N GLN A 477 13.14 19.90 14.35
CA GLN A 477 14.30 19.52 15.17
C GLN A 477 14.18 18.09 15.72
N LEU A 478 12.99 17.69 16.17
CA LEU A 478 12.75 16.34 16.67
C LEU A 478 12.81 15.29 15.55
N ILE A 479 12.29 15.63 14.36
CA ILE A 479 12.40 14.76 13.18
C ILE A 479 13.86 14.55 12.80
N ASP A 480 14.67 15.62 12.74
CA ASP A 480 16.10 15.51 12.47
C ASP A 480 16.83 14.71 13.55
N LYS A 481 16.51 14.95 14.82
CA LYS A 481 17.11 14.25 15.95
C LYS A 481 16.82 12.75 15.94
N GLN A 482 15.56 12.31 15.71
CA GLN A 482 15.21 10.89 15.66
C GLN A 482 15.89 10.19 14.46
N ARG A 483 16.11 10.89 13.34
CA ARG A 483 16.81 10.35 12.18
C ARG A 483 18.31 10.14 12.43
N GLN A 484 18.91 10.88 13.34
CA GLN A 484 20.32 10.76 13.73
C GLN A 484 20.52 9.77 14.88
N GLU A 485 19.49 9.53 15.71
CA GLU A 485 19.58 8.72 16.92
C GLU A 485 19.66 7.21 16.59
N GLN A 486 20.78 6.58 16.96
CA GLN A 486 21.01 5.14 16.75
C GLN A 486 20.58 4.28 17.93
N ASN A 487 20.37 4.87 19.11
CA ASN A 487 19.89 4.13 20.27
C ASN A 487 18.36 4.01 20.21
N PRO A 488 17.79 2.79 20.17
CA PRO A 488 16.34 2.58 20.01
C PRO A 488 15.51 3.21 21.13
N GLU A 489 15.96 3.14 22.39
CA GLU A 489 15.21 3.68 23.53
C GLU A 489 15.22 5.23 23.54
N ALA A 490 16.35 5.84 23.22
CA ALA A 490 16.42 7.29 23.07
C ALA A 490 15.56 7.77 21.90
N ARG A 491 15.56 7.05 20.77
CA ARG A 491 14.73 7.32 19.60
C ARG A 491 13.25 7.22 19.93
N LYS A 492 12.84 6.20 20.68
CA LYS A 492 11.46 6.03 21.18
C LYS A 492 10.97 7.21 22.00
N GLN A 493 11.83 7.78 22.87
CA GLN A 493 11.46 8.99 23.63
C GLN A 493 11.23 10.20 22.72
N ILE A 494 12.02 10.34 21.66
CA ILE A 494 11.83 11.41 20.67
C ILE A 494 10.49 11.21 19.93
N PHE A 495 10.16 9.99 19.52
CA PHE A 495 8.86 9.70 18.91
C PHE A 495 7.67 9.95 19.85
N ALA A 496 7.83 9.71 21.15
CA ALA A 496 6.79 10.04 22.13
C ALA A 496 6.54 11.55 22.20
N GLU A 497 7.60 12.38 22.18
CA GLU A 497 7.47 13.85 22.15
C GLU A 497 6.82 14.32 20.84
N ILE A 498 7.23 13.79 19.69
CA ILE A 498 6.63 14.06 18.37
C ILE A 498 5.12 13.81 18.39
N GLN A 499 4.70 12.65 18.88
CA GLN A 499 3.28 12.26 18.93
C GLN A 499 2.46 13.18 19.86
N ASN A 500 3.02 13.60 20.98
CA ASN A 500 2.36 14.57 21.87
C ASN A 500 2.16 15.94 21.19
N ILE A 501 3.16 16.42 20.46
CA ILE A 501 3.05 17.66 19.68
C ILE A 501 2.03 17.50 18.53
N LEU A 502 2.04 16.36 17.84
CA LEU A 502 1.05 16.03 16.81
C LEU A 502 -0.38 16.13 17.34
N ALA A 503 -0.65 15.54 18.51
CA ALA A 503 -1.98 15.56 19.11
C ALA A 503 -2.37 16.97 19.62
N ARG A 504 -1.42 17.75 20.13
CA ARG A 504 -1.65 19.14 20.53
C ARG A 504 -1.98 20.06 19.35
N ASP A 505 -1.25 19.93 18.24
CA ASP A 505 -1.32 20.85 17.09
C ASP A 505 -2.33 20.42 16.02
N ILE A 506 -2.65 19.14 15.93
CA ILE A 506 -3.66 18.50 15.07
C ILE A 506 -3.52 18.88 13.58
N PRO A 507 -2.39 18.64 12.94
CA PRO A 507 -2.29 18.73 11.48
C PRO A 507 -2.96 17.54 10.77
N TYR A 508 -3.12 16.42 11.49
CA TYR A 508 -3.81 15.21 11.06
C TYR A 508 -4.62 14.63 12.21
N ILE A 509 -5.75 14.01 11.89
CA ILE A 509 -6.56 13.26 12.85
C ILE A 509 -6.51 11.78 12.41
N PRO A 510 -5.81 10.91 13.15
CA PRO A 510 -5.79 9.47 12.89
C PRO A 510 -7.19 8.89 13.10
N LEU A 511 -7.59 7.95 12.24
CA LEU A 511 -8.92 7.35 12.26
C LEU A 511 -8.86 5.86 12.60
N TRP A 512 -8.25 5.07 11.74
CA TRP A 512 -8.10 3.61 11.91
C TRP A 512 -6.85 3.08 11.21
N GLN A 513 -6.44 1.92 11.65
CA GLN A 513 -5.45 1.05 11.03
C GLN A 513 -6.19 -0.12 10.38
N SER A 514 -5.83 -0.48 9.13
CA SER A 514 -6.49 -1.56 8.40
C SER A 514 -6.25 -2.92 9.06
N LYS A 515 -7.20 -3.85 8.84
CA LYS A 515 -6.98 -5.30 8.95
C LYS A 515 -7.06 -5.90 7.57
N ASP A 516 -6.04 -6.64 7.21
CA ASP A 516 -5.99 -7.31 5.93
C ASP A 516 -6.46 -8.75 6.08
N TYR A 517 -7.09 -9.27 5.04
CA TYR A 517 -7.62 -10.63 5.03
C TYR A 517 -7.09 -11.40 3.83
N ILE A 518 -6.59 -12.60 4.10
CA ILE A 518 -6.33 -13.60 3.08
C ILE A 518 -7.33 -14.74 3.26
N PHE A 519 -7.91 -15.17 2.16
CA PHE A 519 -8.78 -16.34 2.12
C PHE A 519 -8.08 -17.47 1.40
N ALA A 520 -8.12 -18.67 1.96
CA ALA A 520 -7.49 -19.85 1.39
C ALA A 520 -8.46 -21.04 1.39
N GLN A 521 -8.40 -21.89 0.36
CA GLN A 521 -9.20 -23.11 0.31
C GLN A 521 -8.83 -24.04 1.47
N THR A 522 -9.79 -24.90 1.88
CA THR A 522 -9.54 -25.96 2.86
C THR A 522 -8.40 -26.87 2.37
N GLY A 523 -7.48 -27.22 3.26
CA GLY A 523 -6.29 -28.00 2.92
C GLY A 523 -5.04 -27.17 2.61
N MET A 524 -5.19 -25.88 2.33
CA MET A 524 -4.04 -24.99 2.23
C MET A 524 -3.37 -24.77 3.60
N SER A 525 -2.04 -24.70 3.63
CA SER A 525 -1.25 -24.36 4.80
C SER A 525 -0.15 -23.35 4.44
N GLY A 526 0.48 -22.73 5.46
CA GLY A 526 1.54 -21.73 5.27
C GLY A 526 1.05 -20.40 4.69
N VAL A 527 -0.25 -20.11 4.77
CA VAL A 527 -0.85 -18.86 4.29
C VAL A 527 -0.57 -17.75 5.30
N GLN A 528 0.32 -16.86 4.94
CA GLN A 528 0.80 -15.77 5.82
C GLN A 528 1.06 -14.51 5.00
N LEU A 529 0.74 -13.35 5.58
CA LEU A 529 1.23 -12.07 5.13
C LEU A 529 2.51 -11.72 5.91
N ASP A 530 3.42 -11.04 5.24
CA ASP A 530 4.46 -10.30 5.96
C ASP A 530 3.90 -8.96 6.47
N PRO A 531 4.63 -8.23 7.33
CA PRO A 531 4.14 -6.94 7.86
C PRO A 531 3.96 -5.86 6.78
N THR A 532 4.54 -6.02 5.58
CA THR A 532 4.30 -5.12 4.43
C THR A 532 3.05 -5.51 3.63
N GLN A 533 2.20 -6.40 4.19
CA GLN A 533 0.95 -6.90 3.60
C GLN A 533 1.12 -7.78 2.36
N ILE A 534 2.29 -8.34 2.18
CA ILE A 534 2.60 -9.21 1.02
C ILE A 534 2.40 -10.68 1.41
N LEU A 535 1.60 -11.40 0.62
CA LEU A 535 1.45 -12.85 0.74
C LEU A 535 2.77 -13.56 0.42
N ILE A 536 3.24 -14.39 1.35
CA ILE A 536 4.51 -15.12 1.22
C ILE A 536 4.28 -16.43 0.45
N TYR A 537 4.69 -16.48 -0.81
CA TYR A 537 4.42 -17.63 -1.70
C TYR A 537 5.20 -18.89 -1.33
N LYS A 538 6.46 -18.76 -0.87
CA LYS A 538 7.33 -19.93 -0.59
C LYS A 538 6.84 -20.83 0.55
N ASN A 539 5.99 -20.30 1.43
CA ASN A 539 5.44 -21.03 2.57
C ASN A 539 4.13 -21.74 2.23
N LEU A 540 3.47 -21.37 1.12
CA LEU A 540 2.20 -21.96 0.70
C LEU A 540 2.38 -23.44 0.35
N LYS A 541 1.46 -24.29 0.86
CA LYS A 541 1.43 -25.74 0.61
C LYS A 541 -0.04 -26.20 0.51
N LYS A 542 -0.32 -27.06 -0.48
CA LYS A 542 -1.54 -27.88 -0.60
C LYS A 542 -1.39 -29.18 0.17
#